data_972a823d39f4432d06dab098e4a49313
#
_entry.id   972a823d39f4432d06dab098e4a49313
#
_cell.length_a   1.000
_cell.length_b   1.000
_cell.length_c   1.000
_cell.angle_alpha   90.00
_cell.angle_beta   90.00
_cell.angle_gamma   90.00
#
_symmetry.space_group_name_H-M   'P 1'
#
loop_
_entity.id
_entity.type
_entity.pdbx_description
1 polymer ?
#
loop_
_entity_poly.entity_id
_entity_poly.type
_entity_poly.pdbx_seq_one_letter_code
_entity_poly.pdbx_strand_id
1 'polypeptide(L)'
;SEMCIRDRTGSWGWATWDRAWKYFNPDGKALLNELEKRKLTYTFDFNGKYGYTRMLRRQTEGKNNSWAIRWNASLFLKDILSLNVGKSLIQNNGFDGSGTNCGGGNLYASNLYMKELPLVPITPVVENLQARQAYVNYYARTNSFMAKAIRRIKRTLKGDFGA
;
A
#
# COMPACT_ATOMS: atom_id res chain seq x y z
N SER A 1 20.70 -0.54 1.58
CA SER A 1 20.28 -0.93 0.25
C SER A 1 19.19 0.02 -0.24
N GLU A 2 19.32 0.55 -1.45
CA GLU A 2 18.30 1.42 -2.07
C GLU A 2 17.16 0.62 -2.70
N MET A 3 17.25 -0.69 -2.72
CA MET A 3 16.21 -1.62 -3.14
C MET A 3 15.91 -2.63 -2.05
N CYS A 4 14.66 -3.03 -1.92
CA CYS A 4 14.24 -4.07 -0.99
C CYS A 4 13.12 -4.93 -1.58
N ILE A 5 13.05 -6.18 -1.15
CA ILE A 5 12.00 -7.13 -1.50
C ILE A 5 10.98 -7.16 -0.38
N ARG A 6 9.69 -7.09 -0.74
CA ARG A 6 8.56 -7.10 0.20
C ARG A 6 7.44 -8.00 -0.28
N ASP A 7 6.62 -8.41 0.66
CA ASP A 7 5.43 -9.22 0.45
C ASP A 7 4.18 -8.41 0.03
N ARG A 8 4.32 -7.08 -0.16
CA ARG A 8 3.22 -6.20 -0.59
C ARG A 8 3.62 -5.40 -1.81
N THR A 9 2.70 -5.32 -2.76
CA THR A 9 2.86 -4.51 -3.96
C THR A 9 2.42 -3.08 -3.73
N GLY A 10 3.17 -2.12 -4.30
CA GLY A 10 2.70 -0.77 -4.49
C GLY A 10 1.90 -0.67 -5.80
N SER A 11 1.02 0.32 -5.91
CA SER A 11 0.27 0.59 -7.15
C SER A 11 0.61 1.96 -7.77
N TRP A 12 1.56 2.68 -7.21
CA TRP A 12 2.05 3.94 -7.74
C TRP A 12 3.37 3.73 -8.46
N GLY A 13 3.44 4.06 -9.77
CA GLY A 13 4.63 3.87 -10.58
C GLY A 13 5.17 2.45 -10.51
N TRP A 14 4.33 1.48 -10.81
CA TRP A 14 4.65 0.07 -10.72
C TRP A 14 4.70 -0.59 -12.11
N ALA A 15 5.37 -1.69 -12.19
CA ALA A 15 5.37 -2.57 -13.35
C ALA A 15 5.31 -4.03 -12.91
N THR A 16 4.87 -4.90 -13.81
CA THR A 16 4.89 -6.34 -13.60
C THR A 16 5.15 -7.07 -14.90
N TRP A 17 5.53 -8.33 -14.80
CA TRP A 17 5.69 -9.22 -15.95
C TRP A 17 4.36 -9.90 -16.28
N ASP A 18 4.13 -10.21 -17.56
CA ASP A 18 2.96 -10.97 -18.00
C ASP A 18 2.78 -12.28 -17.19
N ARG A 19 3.86 -13.00 -16.94
CA ARG A 19 3.82 -14.21 -16.11
C ARG A 19 3.32 -13.99 -14.70
N ALA A 20 3.57 -12.80 -14.11
CA ALA A 20 3.08 -12.46 -12.77
C ALA A 20 1.62 -11.99 -12.82
N TRP A 21 1.23 -11.27 -13.88
CA TRP A 21 -0.14 -10.82 -14.05
C TRP A 21 -1.15 -11.97 -14.13
N LYS A 22 -0.73 -13.14 -14.59
CA LYS A 22 -1.55 -14.38 -14.60
C LYS A 22 -2.03 -14.82 -13.21
N TYR A 23 -1.40 -14.34 -12.14
CA TYR A 23 -1.83 -14.60 -10.77
C TYR A 23 -2.93 -13.64 -10.27
N PHE A 24 -3.30 -12.65 -11.05
CA PHE A 24 -4.36 -11.73 -10.68
C PHE A 24 -5.71 -12.45 -10.61
N ASN A 25 -6.33 -12.43 -9.43
CA ASN A 25 -7.69 -12.90 -9.24
C ASN A 25 -8.64 -11.69 -9.11
N PRO A 26 -9.58 -11.50 -10.05
CA PRO A 26 -10.55 -10.41 -9.99
C PRO A 26 -11.64 -10.64 -8.93
N ASP A 27 -11.83 -11.87 -8.43
CA ASP A 27 -12.83 -12.20 -7.41
C ASP A 27 -12.36 -11.79 -6.01
N GLY A 28 -12.69 -10.57 -5.60
CA GLY A 28 -12.37 -10.06 -4.27
C GLY A 28 -13.00 -10.86 -3.14
N LYS A 29 -14.18 -11.48 -3.37
CA LYS A 29 -14.84 -12.29 -2.36
C LYS A 29 -14.09 -13.60 -2.09
N ALA A 30 -13.66 -14.28 -3.17
CA ALA A 30 -12.81 -15.47 -3.04
C ALA A 30 -11.50 -15.17 -2.33
N LEU A 31 -10.85 -14.04 -2.67
CA LEU A 31 -9.62 -13.59 -2.01
C LEU A 31 -9.83 -13.31 -0.51
N LEU A 32 -10.91 -12.63 -0.15
CA LEU A 32 -11.23 -12.35 1.25
C LEU A 32 -11.48 -13.62 2.05
N ASN A 33 -12.30 -14.52 1.51
CA ASN A 33 -12.60 -15.81 2.14
C ASN A 33 -11.33 -16.65 2.37
N GLU A 34 -10.40 -16.66 1.42
CA GLU A 34 -9.15 -17.40 1.54
C GLU A 34 -8.22 -16.78 2.62
N LEU A 35 -8.15 -15.45 2.68
CA LEU A 35 -7.41 -14.75 3.76
C LEU A 35 -7.99 -15.07 5.14
N GLU A 36 -9.31 -15.10 5.28
CA GLU A 36 -10.00 -15.40 6.53
C GLU A 36 -9.83 -16.88 6.93
N LYS A 37 -10.04 -17.80 6.00
CA LYS A 37 -9.86 -19.25 6.18
C LYS A 37 -8.44 -19.59 6.65
N ARG A 38 -7.43 -18.98 6.04
CA ARG A 38 -6.01 -19.17 6.38
C ARG A 38 -5.57 -18.35 7.60
N LYS A 39 -6.45 -17.55 8.21
CA LYS A 39 -6.16 -16.64 9.34
C LYS A 39 -5.04 -15.63 9.03
N LEU A 40 -4.93 -15.19 7.78
CA LEU A 40 -3.86 -14.33 7.31
C LEU A 40 -4.20 -12.83 7.34
N THR A 41 -5.42 -12.47 7.71
CA THR A 41 -5.89 -11.07 7.71
C THR A 41 -5.00 -10.14 8.55
N TYR A 42 -4.58 -10.59 9.73
CA TYR A 42 -3.69 -9.82 10.60
C TYR A 42 -2.33 -9.51 9.92
N THR A 43 -1.72 -10.53 9.34
CA THR A 43 -0.45 -10.40 8.62
C THR A 43 -0.63 -9.56 7.36
N PHE A 44 -1.72 -9.77 6.61
CA PHE A 44 -2.07 -8.98 5.44
C PHE A 44 -2.23 -7.50 5.76
N ASP A 45 -2.73 -7.16 6.93
CA ASP A 45 -2.93 -5.80 7.43
C ASP A 45 -1.67 -5.20 8.11
N PHE A 46 -0.46 -5.67 7.79
CA PHE A 46 0.77 -5.24 8.46
C PHE A 46 0.66 -5.33 9.99
N ASN A 47 0.37 -6.51 10.48
CA ASN A 47 0.13 -6.78 11.90
C ASN A 47 -1.00 -5.87 12.46
N GLY A 48 -2.09 -5.74 11.70
CA GLY A 48 -3.26 -4.94 12.06
C GLY A 48 -3.03 -3.41 12.03
N LYS A 49 -1.91 -2.92 11.47
CA LYS A 49 -1.59 -1.48 11.45
C LYS A 49 -2.08 -0.76 10.19
N TYR A 50 -2.52 -1.50 9.16
CA TYR A 50 -3.11 -0.95 7.95
C TYR A 50 -4.37 -1.73 7.57
N GLY A 51 -5.36 -1.10 7.00
CA GLY A 51 -6.68 -1.72 6.79
C GLY A 51 -6.86 -2.30 5.39
N TYR A 52 -5.95 -3.13 4.90
CA TYR A 52 -6.09 -3.79 3.59
C TYR A 52 -7.28 -4.76 3.55
N THR A 53 -7.46 -5.57 4.59
CA THR A 53 -8.62 -6.47 4.70
C THR A 53 -9.93 -5.69 4.63
N ARG A 54 -10.02 -4.54 5.35
CA ARG A 54 -11.18 -3.67 5.29
C ARG A 54 -11.38 -3.07 3.89
N MET A 55 -10.31 -2.71 3.20
CA MET A 55 -10.37 -2.20 1.83
C MET A 55 -10.88 -3.26 0.86
N LEU A 56 -10.41 -4.50 1.00
CA LEU A 56 -10.87 -5.64 0.20
C LEU A 56 -12.36 -5.95 0.49
N ARG A 57 -12.78 -5.95 1.76
CA ARG A 57 -14.19 -6.15 2.12
C ARG A 57 -15.08 -5.07 1.51
N ARG A 58 -14.69 -3.80 1.57
CA ARG A 58 -15.43 -2.72 0.90
C ARG A 58 -15.50 -2.89 -0.62
N GLN A 59 -14.48 -3.49 -1.22
CA GLN A 59 -14.50 -3.82 -2.65
C GLN A 59 -15.53 -4.90 -2.95
N THR A 60 -15.64 -5.95 -2.11
CA THR A 60 -16.66 -7.01 -2.27
C THR A 60 -18.08 -6.51 -2.05
N GLU A 61 -18.24 -5.43 -1.28
CA GLU A 61 -19.52 -4.76 -1.03
C GLU A 61 -19.86 -3.68 -2.09
N GLY A 62 -19.05 -3.56 -3.15
CA GLY A 62 -19.26 -2.54 -4.18
C GLY A 62 -18.98 -1.09 -3.74
N LYS A 63 -18.42 -0.88 -2.53
CA LYS A 63 -18.13 0.44 -1.96
C LYS A 63 -16.83 1.07 -2.48
N ASN A 64 -16.05 0.34 -3.23
CA ASN A 64 -14.93 0.81 -4.04
C ASN A 64 -14.68 -0.18 -5.18
N ASN A 65 -13.99 0.27 -6.23
CA ASN A 65 -13.61 -0.57 -7.37
C ASN A 65 -12.09 -0.71 -7.47
N SER A 66 -11.42 -0.98 -6.37
CA SER A 66 -9.97 -1.07 -6.34
C SER A 66 -9.48 -2.40 -6.93
N TRP A 67 -8.89 -2.35 -8.13
CA TRP A 67 -8.15 -3.47 -8.68
C TRP A 67 -6.86 -3.74 -7.88
N ALA A 68 -6.22 -2.68 -7.36
CA ALA A 68 -4.95 -2.75 -6.66
C ALA A 68 -5.02 -3.58 -5.36
N ILE A 69 -6.12 -3.50 -4.61
CA ILE A 69 -6.28 -4.33 -3.41
C ILE A 69 -6.47 -5.81 -3.77
N ARG A 70 -7.15 -6.11 -4.87
CA ARG A 70 -7.29 -7.48 -5.37
C ARG A 70 -5.94 -8.03 -5.86
N TRP A 71 -5.16 -7.22 -6.57
CA TRP A 71 -3.80 -7.56 -6.97
C TRP A 71 -2.92 -7.86 -5.76
N ASN A 72 -2.93 -6.98 -4.78
CA ASN A 72 -2.16 -7.16 -3.55
C ASN A 72 -2.53 -8.46 -2.82
N ALA A 73 -3.83 -8.73 -2.65
CA ALA A 73 -4.29 -9.96 -2.03
C ALA A 73 -3.94 -11.22 -2.85
N SER A 74 -4.03 -11.14 -4.17
CA SER A 74 -3.69 -12.25 -5.08
C SER A 74 -2.24 -12.68 -4.93
N LEU A 75 -1.31 -11.72 -4.93
CA LEU A 75 0.12 -12.01 -4.79
C LEU A 75 0.47 -12.46 -3.36
N PHE A 76 -0.12 -11.81 -2.35
CA PHE A 76 0.11 -12.16 -0.96
C PHE A 76 -0.27 -13.61 -0.64
N LEU A 77 -1.43 -14.07 -1.12
CA LEU A 77 -1.89 -15.45 -0.91
C LEU A 77 -1.03 -16.53 -1.62
N LYS A 78 -0.19 -16.09 -2.53
CA LYS A 78 0.76 -16.94 -3.28
C LYS A 78 2.22 -16.74 -2.85
N ASP A 79 2.45 -16.00 -1.76
CA ASP A 79 3.78 -15.66 -1.25
C ASP A 79 4.70 -15.03 -2.30
N ILE A 80 4.10 -14.30 -3.26
CA ILE A 80 4.85 -13.62 -4.33
C ILE A 80 5.35 -12.28 -3.81
N LEU A 81 6.64 -12.08 -3.96
CA LEU A 81 7.35 -10.89 -3.50
C LEU A 81 7.39 -9.81 -4.58
N SER A 82 7.51 -8.56 -4.16
CA SER A 82 7.71 -7.41 -5.04
C SER A 82 9.00 -6.66 -4.71
N LEU A 83 9.67 -6.20 -5.75
CA LEU A 83 10.83 -5.32 -5.62
C LEU A 83 10.38 -3.89 -5.40
N ASN A 84 10.93 -3.25 -4.38
CA ASN A 84 10.63 -1.87 -4.04
C ASN A 84 11.93 -1.07 -3.93
N VAL A 85 11.90 0.18 -4.40
CA VAL A 85 13.00 1.12 -4.25
C VAL A 85 12.86 1.89 -2.94
N GLY A 86 13.98 2.16 -2.28
CA GLY A 86 14.02 2.89 -1.02
C GLY A 86 13.88 4.41 -1.17
N LYS A 87 13.99 4.91 -2.40
CA LYS A 87 13.83 6.34 -2.74
C LYS A 87 12.74 6.47 -3.80
N SER A 88 11.95 7.52 -3.74
CA SER A 88 10.84 7.70 -4.67
C SER A 88 11.31 8.08 -6.07
N LEU A 89 10.99 7.24 -7.06
CA LEU A 89 11.20 7.52 -8.49
C LEU A 89 9.95 8.12 -9.13
N ILE A 90 8.90 8.33 -8.35
CA ILE A 90 7.63 8.88 -8.80
C ILE A 90 7.14 9.97 -7.85
N GLN A 91 6.39 10.90 -8.37
CA GLN A 91 5.66 11.90 -7.61
C GLN A 91 4.18 11.76 -7.91
N ASN A 92 3.35 11.65 -6.88
CA ASN A 92 1.91 11.64 -7.05
C ASN A 92 1.40 13.08 -7.03
N ASN A 93 0.87 13.55 -8.15
CA ASN A 93 0.35 14.91 -8.31
C ASN A 93 -1.12 15.04 -7.86
N GLY A 94 -1.81 13.94 -7.56
CA GLY A 94 -3.22 13.95 -7.14
C GLY A 94 -3.47 14.28 -5.65
N PHE A 95 -2.47 14.79 -4.91
CA PHE A 95 -2.64 15.20 -3.51
C PHE A 95 -3.16 16.64 -3.36
N ASP A 96 -3.31 17.35 -4.45
CA ASP A 96 -3.93 18.69 -4.51
C ASP A 96 -5.47 18.65 -4.40
N GLY A 97 -6.06 17.47 -4.34
CA GLY A 97 -7.51 17.26 -4.32
C GLY A 97 -8.10 16.85 -5.67
N SER A 98 -7.34 16.88 -6.76
CA SER A 98 -7.79 16.45 -8.09
C SER A 98 -7.80 14.92 -8.28
N GLY A 99 -7.13 14.19 -7.40
CA GLY A 99 -6.98 12.74 -7.51
C GLY A 99 -8.24 11.97 -7.09
N THR A 100 -8.70 11.06 -7.92
CA THR A 100 -9.90 10.23 -7.71
C THR A 100 -9.85 9.40 -6.41
N ASN A 101 -8.67 8.98 -5.98
CA ASN A 101 -8.48 8.09 -4.83
C ASN A 101 -7.62 8.71 -3.72
N CYS A 102 -7.18 9.94 -3.88
CA CYS A 102 -6.33 10.66 -2.93
C CYS A 102 -7.11 11.80 -2.32
N GLY A 103 -7.38 11.76 -1.02
CA GLY A 103 -7.80 12.95 -0.29
C GLY A 103 -6.66 13.97 -0.24
N GLY A 104 -6.96 15.26 -0.21
CA GLY A 104 -5.95 16.31 -0.09
C GLY A 104 -5.05 16.11 1.14
N GLY A 105 -3.74 16.33 0.99
CA GLY A 105 -2.77 16.28 2.08
C GLY A 105 -1.41 15.69 1.68
N ASN A 106 -0.38 16.05 2.42
CA ASN A 106 1.01 15.68 2.13
C ASN A 106 1.50 14.41 2.86
N LEU A 107 0.58 13.56 3.33
CA LEU A 107 0.97 12.40 4.15
C LEU A 107 1.93 11.44 3.44
N TYR A 108 1.83 11.35 2.14
CA TYR A 108 2.65 10.48 1.28
C TYR A 108 3.51 11.26 0.29
N ALA A 109 3.62 12.58 0.48
CA ALA A 109 4.52 13.38 -0.33
C ALA A 109 5.96 12.95 -0.10
N SER A 110 6.71 12.77 -1.17
CA SER A 110 8.13 12.43 -1.13
C SER A 110 8.87 13.25 -2.17
N ASN A 111 10.12 13.59 -1.87
CA ASN A 111 11.00 14.20 -2.85
C ASN A 111 11.37 13.18 -3.93
N LEU A 112 11.29 13.61 -5.17
CA LEU A 112 11.70 12.80 -6.31
C LEU A 112 13.22 12.60 -6.28
N TYR A 113 13.66 11.35 -6.42
CA TYR A 113 15.07 11.03 -6.55
C TYR A 113 15.50 11.18 -8.01
N MET A 114 16.33 12.19 -8.28
CA MET A 114 16.72 12.60 -9.64
C MET A 114 18.07 12.01 -10.09
N LYS A 115 18.70 11.17 -9.25
CA LYS A 115 19.98 10.55 -9.61
C LYS A 115 19.74 9.15 -10.18
N GLU A 116 20.71 8.65 -10.90
CA GLU A 116 20.71 7.27 -11.37
C GLU A 116 20.64 6.28 -10.19
N LEU A 117 19.75 5.31 -10.29
CA LEU A 117 19.60 4.27 -9.29
C LEU A 117 20.52 3.10 -9.64
N PRO A 118 21.49 2.75 -8.78
CA PRO A 118 22.35 1.61 -9.06
C PRO A 118 21.52 0.31 -9.04
N LEU A 119 21.47 -0.37 -10.18
CA LEU A 119 20.83 -1.67 -10.32
C LEU A 119 21.81 -2.75 -9.85
N VAL A 120 21.60 -3.27 -8.67
CA VAL A 120 22.37 -4.38 -8.12
C VAL A 120 21.52 -5.64 -8.06
N PRO A 121 22.07 -6.81 -8.42
CA PRO A 121 21.39 -8.09 -8.24
C PRO A 121 21.01 -8.28 -6.77
N ILE A 122 19.76 -8.65 -6.52
CA ILE A 122 19.29 -8.96 -5.16
C ILE A 122 19.27 -10.48 -5.01
N THR A 123 20.22 -10.99 -4.27
CA THR A 123 20.38 -12.43 -4.03
C THR A 123 20.70 -12.65 -2.56
N PRO A 124 19.99 -13.52 -1.85
CA PRO A 124 18.82 -14.29 -2.30
C PRO A 124 17.55 -13.45 -2.43
N VAL A 125 16.58 -13.93 -3.21
CA VAL A 125 15.25 -13.32 -3.35
C VAL A 125 14.40 -13.73 -2.15
N VAL A 126 14.51 -12.99 -1.05
CA VAL A 126 13.78 -13.22 0.19
C VAL A 126 13.19 -11.90 0.71
N GLU A 127 12.15 -12.00 1.53
CA GLU A 127 11.56 -10.81 2.15
C GLU A 127 12.57 -10.09 3.05
N ASN A 128 12.67 -8.79 2.88
CA ASN A 128 13.46 -7.94 3.79
C ASN A 128 12.63 -7.61 5.04
N LEU A 129 12.88 -8.35 6.12
CA LEU A 129 12.15 -8.20 7.39
C LEU A 129 12.35 -6.83 8.04
N GLN A 130 13.50 -6.18 7.86
CA GLN A 130 13.73 -4.82 8.38
C GLN A 130 12.86 -3.81 7.64
N ALA A 131 12.78 -3.92 6.32
CA ALA A 131 11.89 -3.07 5.52
C ALA A 131 10.42 -3.30 5.90
N ARG A 132 10.01 -4.56 6.08
CA ARG A 132 8.67 -4.88 6.56
C ARG A 132 8.38 -4.24 7.91
N GLN A 133 9.29 -4.38 8.89
CA GLN A 133 9.12 -3.78 10.22
C GLN A 133 9.06 -2.26 10.17
N ALA A 134 9.83 -1.61 9.28
CA ALA A 134 9.75 -0.17 9.06
C ALA A 134 8.35 0.27 8.60
N TYR A 135 7.70 -0.49 7.71
CA TYR A 135 6.30 -0.23 7.30
C TYR A 135 5.31 -0.44 8.44
N VAL A 136 5.45 -1.51 9.22
CA VAL A 136 4.60 -1.74 10.41
C VAL A 136 4.70 -0.56 11.36
N ASN A 137 5.91 -0.10 11.65
CA ASN A 137 6.16 1.04 12.54
C ASN A 137 5.61 2.36 11.96
N TYR A 138 5.78 2.58 10.66
CA TYR A 138 5.23 3.74 9.97
C TYR A 138 3.70 3.77 10.07
N TYR A 139 3.03 2.66 9.75
CA TYR A 139 1.57 2.58 9.83
C TYR A 139 1.05 2.63 11.27
N ALA A 140 1.78 2.07 12.23
CA ALA A 140 1.44 2.19 13.65
C ALA A 140 1.40 3.65 14.11
N ARG A 141 2.37 4.46 13.66
CA ARG A 141 2.41 5.91 13.98
C ARG A 141 1.34 6.68 13.23
N THR A 142 1.24 6.49 11.91
CA THR A 142 0.36 7.29 11.05
C THR A 142 -1.11 6.92 11.20
N ASN A 143 -1.43 5.68 11.58
CA ASN A 143 -2.80 5.21 11.79
C ASN A 143 -3.21 5.12 13.26
N SER A 144 -2.38 5.61 14.19
CA SER A 144 -2.74 5.67 15.60
C SER A 144 -4.00 6.52 15.83
N PHE A 145 -4.69 6.26 16.93
CA PHE A 145 -5.88 7.05 17.31
C PHE A 145 -5.57 8.54 17.38
N MET A 146 -4.45 8.90 18.03
CA MET A 146 -4.02 10.29 18.14
C MET A 146 -3.75 10.93 16.77
N ALA A 147 -3.05 10.22 15.88
CA ALA A 147 -2.77 10.73 14.54
C ALA A 147 -4.05 10.96 13.72
N LYS A 148 -5.05 10.08 13.89
CA LYS A 148 -6.35 10.22 13.24
C LYS A 148 -7.14 11.39 13.84
N ALA A 149 -7.13 11.56 15.15
CA ALA A 149 -7.79 12.66 15.84
C ALA A 149 -7.18 14.02 15.41
N ILE A 150 -5.85 14.15 15.43
CA ILE A 150 -5.17 15.37 15.00
C ILE A 150 -5.50 15.70 13.53
N ARG A 151 -5.50 14.70 12.63
CA ARG A 151 -5.88 14.94 11.23
C ARG A 151 -7.34 15.39 11.08
N ARG A 152 -8.24 14.83 11.88
CA ARG A 152 -9.65 15.24 11.87
C ARG A 152 -9.80 16.70 12.32
N ILE A 153 -9.15 17.07 13.43
CA ILE A 153 -9.14 18.45 13.94
C ILE A 153 -8.58 19.41 12.89
N LYS A 154 -7.41 19.09 12.32
CA LYS A 154 -6.79 19.94 11.27
C LYS A 154 -7.66 20.10 10.03
N ARG A 155 -8.45 19.09 9.67
CA ARG A 155 -9.38 19.17 8.53
C ARG A 155 -10.58 20.07 8.85
N THR A 156 -11.14 19.96 10.06
CA THR A 156 -12.23 20.84 10.51
C THR A 156 -11.76 22.31 10.55
N LEU A 157 -10.59 22.57 11.13
CA LEU A 157 -10.02 23.92 11.20
C LEU A 157 -9.68 24.53 9.82
N LYS A 158 -9.36 23.70 8.81
CA LYS A 158 -9.13 24.20 7.44
C LYS A 158 -10.42 24.38 6.63
N GLY A 159 -11.49 23.69 6.97
CA GLY A 159 -12.80 23.81 6.31
C GLY A 159 -13.59 25.04 6.73
N ASP A 160 -13.31 25.59 7.90
CA ASP A 160 -14.00 26.80 8.40
C ASP A 160 -13.43 28.13 7.83
N PHE A 161 -12.39 28.10 7.01
CA PHE A 161 -11.78 29.28 6.38
C PHE A 161 -11.97 29.34 4.84
N GLY A 162 -12.85 28.52 4.28
CA GLY A 162 -13.14 28.44 2.86
C GLY A 162 -14.64 28.60 2.56
N ALA A 163 -15.23 29.71 2.99
CA ALA A 163 -16.51 30.20 2.52
C ALA A 163 -16.33 31.61 1.97
#